data_7d6659dd193ac0956356c46e575497a9
#
_entry.id   7d6659dd193ac0956356c46e575497a9
#
_cell.length_a   1.000
_cell.length_b   1.000
_cell.length_c   1.000
_cell.angle_alpha   90.00
_cell.angle_beta   90.00
_cell.angle_gamma   90.00
#
_symmetry.space_group_name_H-M   'P 1'
#
loop_
_entity.id
_entity.type
_entity.pdbx_description
1 polymer ?
#
loop_
_entity_poly.entity_id
_entity_poly.type
_entity_poly.pdbx_seq_one_letter_code
_entity_poly.pdbx_strand_id
1 'polypeptide(L)' 'AERKVVERAKGILMKKRGMNEEAAYQALRKLAMDRNQRLADVARTVVEMAELLG' A
#
# COMPACT_ATOMS: atom_id res chain seq x y z
N ALA A 1 -5.93 13.10 3.08
CA ALA A 1 -4.52 13.32 3.13
C ALA A 1 -3.72 12.05 2.90
N GLU A 2 -2.42 12.22 2.72
CA GLU A 2 -1.53 11.11 2.33
C GLU A 2 -1.50 9.99 3.36
N ARG A 3 -1.58 10.34 4.62
CA ARG A 3 -1.52 9.35 5.68
C ARG A 3 -2.68 8.36 5.61
N LYS A 4 -3.86 8.86 5.29
CA LYS A 4 -5.03 7.99 5.21
C LYS A 4 -4.90 6.96 4.10
N VAL A 5 -4.37 7.35 2.95
CA VAL A 5 -4.25 6.41 1.85
C VAL A 5 -3.19 5.35 2.15
N VAL A 6 -2.12 5.73 2.85
CA VAL A 6 -1.10 4.76 3.25
C VAL A 6 -1.70 3.75 4.24
N GLU A 7 -2.46 4.23 5.21
CA GLU A 7 -3.10 3.34 6.18
C GLU A 7 -4.07 2.39 5.50
N ARG A 8 -4.82 2.90 4.53
CA ARG A 8 -5.77 2.07 3.79
C ARG A 8 -5.05 0.99 2.98
N ALA A 9 -3.95 1.35 2.33
CA ALA A 9 -3.17 0.38 1.56
C ALA A 9 -2.59 -0.70 2.45
N LYS A 10 -2.09 -0.32 3.63
CA LYS A 10 -1.60 -1.30 4.60
C LYS A 10 -2.70 -2.27 4.99
N GLY A 11 -3.89 -1.75 5.26
CA GLY A 11 -5.02 -2.60 5.63
C GLY A 11 -5.35 -3.62 4.54
N ILE A 12 -5.29 -3.19 3.29
CA ILE A 12 -5.55 -4.08 2.16
C ILE A 12 -4.51 -5.21 2.11
N LEU A 13 -3.24 -4.87 2.25
CA LEU A 13 -2.19 -5.88 2.21
C LEU A 13 -2.29 -6.84 3.39
N MET A 14 -2.65 -6.33 4.55
CA MET A 14 -2.83 -7.17 5.73
C MET A 14 -3.96 -8.17 5.51
N LYS A 15 -5.05 -7.70 4.94
CA LYS A 15 -6.22 -8.54 4.76
C LYS A 15 -6.06 -9.51 3.59
N LYS A 16 -5.55 -9.03 2.47
CA LYS A 16 -5.52 -9.85 1.25
C LYS A 16 -4.28 -10.70 1.12
N ARG A 17 -3.18 -10.27 1.71
CA ARG A 17 -1.92 -10.99 1.61
C ARG A 17 -1.47 -11.61 2.93
N GLY A 18 -2.24 -11.41 3.98
CA GLY A 18 -1.89 -11.99 5.28
C GLY A 18 -0.67 -11.37 5.93
N MET A 19 -0.30 -10.16 5.53
CA MET A 19 0.84 -9.49 6.11
C MET A 19 0.47 -8.86 7.44
N ASN A 20 1.47 -8.73 8.34
CA ASN A 20 1.27 -7.90 9.51
C ASN A 20 1.51 -6.44 9.11
N GLU A 21 1.26 -5.53 10.05
CA GLU A 21 1.33 -4.10 9.75
C GLU A 21 2.71 -3.68 9.26
N GLU A 22 3.75 -4.16 9.94
CA GLU A 22 5.09 -3.77 9.56
C GLU A 22 5.47 -4.31 8.19
N ALA A 23 5.13 -5.57 7.90
CA ALA A 23 5.40 -6.16 6.60
C ALA A 23 4.68 -5.40 5.49
N ALA A 24 3.44 -5.00 5.74
CA ALA A 24 2.67 -4.24 4.76
C ALA A 24 3.32 -2.90 4.49
N TYR A 25 3.74 -2.20 5.53
CA TYR A 25 4.41 -0.92 5.36
C TYR A 25 5.72 -1.07 4.58
N GLN A 26 6.52 -2.07 4.94
CA GLN A 26 7.79 -2.30 4.25
C GLN A 26 7.58 -2.66 2.78
N ALA A 27 6.53 -3.42 2.48
CA ALA A 27 6.21 -3.76 1.09
C ALA A 27 5.90 -2.51 0.28
N LEU A 28 5.10 -1.60 0.86
CA LEU A 28 4.77 -0.35 0.18
C LEU A 28 6.02 0.50 -0.02
N ARG A 29 6.85 0.57 1.01
CA ARG A 29 8.06 1.38 0.95
C ARG A 29 9.03 0.84 -0.09
N LYS A 30 9.20 -0.47 -0.13
CA LYS A 30 10.10 -1.08 -1.11
C LYS A 30 9.62 -0.80 -2.52
N LEU A 31 8.34 -0.94 -2.75
CA LEU A 31 7.77 -0.68 -4.06
C LEU A 31 7.96 0.78 -4.46
N ALA A 32 7.77 1.69 -3.50
CA ALA A 32 7.96 3.11 -3.77
C ALA A 32 9.40 3.39 -4.17
N MET A 33 10.36 2.79 -3.47
CA MET A 33 11.77 2.97 -3.78
C MET A 33 12.11 2.38 -5.15
N ASP A 34 11.60 1.18 -5.43
CA ASP A 34 11.87 0.52 -6.71
C ASP A 34 11.33 1.32 -7.89
N ARG A 35 10.20 1.98 -7.70
CA ARG A 35 9.56 2.75 -8.75
C ARG A 35 9.93 4.23 -8.73
N ASN A 36 10.76 4.62 -7.76
CA ASN A 36 11.15 6.00 -7.59
C ASN A 36 9.93 6.90 -7.43
N GLN A 37 8.99 6.46 -6.62
CA GLN A 37 7.75 7.16 -6.35
C GLN A 37 7.61 7.46 -4.86
N ARG A 38 6.68 8.35 -4.54
CA ARG A 38 6.35 8.61 -3.15
C ARG A 38 5.55 7.46 -2.58
N LEU A 39 5.67 7.27 -1.27
CA LEU A 39 4.92 6.22 -0.59
C LEU A 39 3.42 6.38 -0.80
N ALA A 40 2.92 7.62 -0.73
CA ALA A 40 1.49 7.87 -0.92
C ALA A 40 1.03 7.53 -2.33
N ASP A 41 1.88 7.73 -3.34
CA ASP A 41 1.53 7.40 -4.72
C ASP A 41 1.37 5.90 -4.89
N VAL A 42 2.29 5.13 -4.31
CA VAL A 42 2.21 3.67 -4.35
C VAL A 42 0.99 3.19 -3.58
N ALA A 43 0.74 3.79 -2.42
CA ALA A 43 -0.43 3.42 -1.63
C ALA A 43 -1.73 3.65 -2.41
N ARG A 44 -1.81 4.77 -3.11
CA ARG A 44 -2.99 5.08 -3.92
C ARG A 44 -3.18 4.03 -5.01
N THR A 45 -2.10 3.63 -5.65
CA THR A 45 -2.16 2.59 -6.68
C THR A 45 -2.67 1.28 -6.09
N VAL A 46 -2.18 0.90 -4.91
CA VAL A 46 -2.64 -0.32 -4.26
C VAL A 46 -4.14 -0.26 -3.98
N VAL A 47 -4.60 0.88 -3.48
CA VAL A 47 -6.04 1.05 -3.19
C VAL A 47 -6.85 0.94 -4.47
N GLU A 48 -6.41 1.60 -5.54
CA GLU A 48 -7.12 1.57 -6.82
C GLU A 48 -7.18 0.16 -7.38
N MET A 49 -6.07 -0.56 -7.32
CA MET A 49 -6.04 -1.93 -7.82
C MET A 49 -6.96 -2.83 -7.02
N ALA A 50 -7.00 -2.65 -5.72
CA ALA A 50 -7.86 -3.46 -4.87
C ALA A 50 -9.34 -3.20 -5.18
N GLU A 51 -9.69 -1.95 -5.43
CA GLU A 51 -11.07 -1.61 -5.77
C GLU A 51 -11.46 -2.17 -7.12
N LEU A 52 -10.53 -2.16 -8.06
CA LEU A 52 -10.78 -2.67 -9.39
C LEU A 52 -10.99 -4.18 -9.40
N LEU A 53 -10.18 -4.88 -8.62
CA LEU A 53 -10.20 -6.34 -8.60
C LEU A 53 -11.17 -6.92 -7.59
N GLY A 54 -11.58 -6.12 -6.68
CA GLY A 54 -12.26 -6.66 -5.58
C GLY A 54 -13.59 -6.37 -5.29
#